data_f42fc026655e3009be8200f65e9590e4
#
_entry.id   f42fc026655e3009be8200f65e9590e4
#
_cell.length_a   1.000
_cell.length_b   1.000
_cell.length_c   1.000
_cell.angle_alpha   90.00
_cell.angle_beta   90.00
_cell.angle_gamma   90.00
#
_symmetry.space_group_name_H-M   'P 1'
#
loop_
_entity.id
_entity.type
_entity.pdbx_description
1 polymer ?
#
loop_
_entity_poly.entity_id
_entity_poly.type
_entity_poly.pdbx_seq_one_letter_code
_entity_poly.pdbx_strand_id
1 'polypeptide(L)'
;PAWFDVWGQPHSVRNYEKPAKQLDWMLQHGISVSMYMFHGGTNFDYTNGANTAYGYAPQPTSYDYDAPLGEYGNATPKYYAFREVIQKYLTEGEKLPDVPEENPIISFPTVKLAQSAPLSAAFTKRIKTRVPLTMEAVHQDFGYIHYETELTEQIKDGILVLKDLRDYAVVLLNGKYVGSLDRRHRQNKLRISVDEIPARLEILVENVG
;
A
#
# COMPACT_ATOMS: atom_id res chain seq x y z
N PRO A 1 14.09 6.23 11.82
CA PRO A 1 13.32 5.61 10.74
C PRO A 1 13.67 6.19 9.37
N ALA A 2 13.36 5.46 8.30
CA ALA A 2 13.55 5.93 6.93
C ALA A 2 12.36 6.77 6.45
N TRP A 3 11.53 6.20 5.65
CA TRP A 3 10.28 6.72 5.12
C TRP A 3 9.42 5.55 4.67
N PHE A 4 8.21 5.82 4.26
CA PHE A 4 7.34 4.80 3.68
C PHE A 4 7.99 4.09 2.51
N ASP A 5 7.85 2.78 2.47
CA ASP A 5 8.18 2.03 1.27
C ASP A 5 7.18 2.33 0.16
N VAL A 6 7.62 2.19 -1.07
CA VAL A 6 6.79 2.36 -2.25
C VAL A 6 6.56 0.99 -2.90
N TRP A 7 5.32 0.66 -3.19
CA TRP A 7 4.97 -0.60 -3.82
C TRP A 7 5.78 -0.84 -5.11
N GLY A 8 6.39 -2.02 -5.20
CA GLY A 8 7.24 -2.40 -6.32
C GLY A 8 8.67 -1.85 -6.27
N GLN A 9 9.07 -1.17 -5.18
CA GLN A 9 10.44 -0.72 -4.95
C GLN A 9 11.08 -1.54 -3.80
N PRO A 10 12.43 -1.60 -3.74
CA PRO A 10 13.12 -2.21 -2.62
C PRO A 10 12.79 -1.53 -1.28
N HIS A 11 12.79 -2.32 -0.19
CA HIS A 11 12.69 -1.80 1.16
C HIS A 11 13.76 -0.76 1.46
N SER A 12 13.34 0.38 2.03
CA SER A 12 14.22 1.51 2.35
C SER A 12 14.89 1.33 3.71
N VAL A 13 16.18 1.05 3.71
CA VAL A 13 16.99 0.91 4.91
C VAL A 13 18.01 2.05 5.01
N ARG A 14 18.13 2.66 6.18
CA ARG A 14 19.14 3.70 6.47
C ARG A 14 20.14 3.23 7.49
N ASN A 15 21.37 3.70 7.35
CA ASN A 15 22.40 3.49 8.35
C ASN A 15 21.94 4.04 9.72
N TYR A 16 21.95 3.20 10.75
CA TYR A 16 21.50 3.54 12.10
C TYR A 16 22.49 4.41 12.89
N GLU A 17 23.75 4.50 12.50
CA GLU A 17 24.77 5.25 13.23
C GLU A 17 24.47 6.76 13.24
N LYS A 18 24.02 7.30 12.10
CA LYS A 18 23.70 8.74 12.00
C LYS A 18 22.54 9.15 12.92
N PRO A 19 21.38 8.47 12.93
CA PRO A 19 20.31 8.79 13.87
C PRO A 19 20.71 8.50 15.33
N ALA A 20 21.56 7.52 15.62
CA ALA A 20 22.07 7.29 16.97
C ALA A 20 22.93 8.48 17.45
N LYS A 21 23.82 9.00 16.61
CA LYS A 21 24.61 10.22 16.91
C LYS A 21 23.71 11.46 17.11
N GLN A 22 22.64 11.57 16.34
CA GLN A 22 21.68 12.67 16.50
C GLN A 22 20.93 12.56 17.84
N LEU A 23 20.52 11.34 18.21
CA LEU A 23 19.88 11.07 19.51
C LEU A 23 20.82 11.41 20.66
N ASP A 24 22.09 10.97 20.58
CA ASP A 24 23.12 11.24 21.57
C ASP A 24 23.32 12.76 21.76
N TRP A 25 23.42 13.50 20.67
CA TRP A 25 23.54 14.95 20.70
C TRP A 25 22.32 15.63 21.34
N MET A 26 21.11 15.21 21.00
CA MET A 26 19.88 15.77 21.58
C MET A 26 19.81 15.53 23.09
N LEU A 27 20.06 14.32 23.54
CA LEU A 27 20.03 13.98 24.96
C LEU A 27 21.14 14.70 25.75
N GLN A 28 22.34 14.84 25.17
CA GLN A 28 23.43 15.60 25.77
C GLN A 28 23.06 17.09 26.03
N HIS A 29 22.17 17.63 25.19
CA HIS A 29 21.71 19.02 25.33
C HIS A 29 20.40 19.17 26.10
N GLY A 30 19.93 18.09 26.78
CA GLY A 30 18.70 18.11 27.56
C GLY A 30 17.42 18.21 26.72
N ILE A 31 17.49 17.87 25.44
CA ILE A 31 16.34 17.93 24.54
C ILE A 31 15.49 16.67 24.70
N SER A 32 14.19 16.85 24.95
CA SER A 32 13.22 15.74 24.95
C SER A 32 13.01 15.22 23.54
N VAL A 33 12.89 13.90 23.42
CA VAL A 33 12.77 13.22 22.14
C VAL A 33 11.50 12.38 22.09
N SER A 34 10.77 12.47 20.98
CA SER A 34 9.68 11.56 20.62
C SER A 34 10.03 10.88 19.32
N MET A 35 9.95 9.54 19.29
CA MET A 35 10.30 8.76 18.10
C MET A 35 9.03 8.35 17.33
N TYR A 36 8.91 8.88 16.15
CA TYR A 36 7.89 8.46 15.19
C TYR A 36 8.58 7.91 13.93
N MET A 37 8.54 6.63 13.67
CA MET A 37 7.95 5.48 14.38
C MET A 37 9.03 4.75 15.20
N PHE A 38 8.69 4.29 16.39
CA PHE A 38 9.51 3.34 17.14
C PHE A 38 9.27 1.91 16.66
N HIS A 39 8.04 1.60 16.29
CA HIS A 39 7.57 0.39 15.63
C HIS A 39 6.51 0.77 14.59
N GLY A 40 6.67 0.36 13.35
CA GLY A 40 5.73 0.65 12.30
C GLY A 40 4.59 -0.38 12.20
N GLY A 41 4.95 -1.65 12.09
CA GLY A 41 3.99 -2.75 11.99
C GLY A 41 3.53 -3.05 10.57
N THR A 42 2.28 -3.46 10.43
CA THR A 42 1.68 -3.96 9.18
C THR A 42 0.37 -3.26 8.87
N ASN A 43 0.19 -2.82 7.64
CA ASN A 43 -1.10 -2.40 7.11
C ASN A 43 -1.86 -3.65 6.61
N PHE A 44 -2.90 -4.06 7.31
CA PHE A 44 -3.70 -5.23 6.92
C PHE A 44 -4.75 -4.87 5.86
N ASP A 45 -5.14 -5.86 5.08
CA ASP A 45 -6.11 -5.75 3.98
C ASP A 45 -5.70 -4.65 2.97
N TYR A 46 -6.58 -3.72 2.68
CA TYR A 46 -6.39 -2.58 1.79
C TYR A 46 -6.22 -1.26 2.56
N THR A 47 -5.65 -1.30 3.76
CA THR A 47 -5.53 -0.13 4.65
C THR A 47 -4.22 0.64 4.48
N ASN A 48 -3.34 0.19 3.61
CA ASN A 48 -2.16 0.95 3.21
C ASN A 48 -2.59 2.25 2.51
N GLY A 49 -1.82 3.30 2.70
CA GLY A 49 -2.06 4.58 2.06
C GLY A 49 -1.13 4.84 0.87
N ALA A 50 -1.12 6.08 0.39
CA ALA A 50 -0.20 6.54 -0.63
C ALA A 50 0.33 7.94 -0.32
N ASN A 51 1.58 8.22 -0.70
CA ASN A 51 2.13 9.56 -0.71
C ASN A 51 1.91 10.22 -2.07
N THR A 52 1.72 11.55 -2.09
CA THR A 52 1.44 12.29 -3.34
C THR A 52 2.33 13.52 -3.54
N ALA A 53 3.20 13.88 -2.58
CA ALA A 53 3.99 15.11 -2.62
C ALA A 53 4.93 15.20 -3.84
N TYR A 54 5.48 14.08 -4.28
CA TYR A 54 6.41 14.00 -5.43
C TYR A 54 5.89 13.08 -6.54
N GLY A 55 4.61 12.90 -6.64
CA GLY A 55 3.92 11.95 -7.49
C GLY A 55 3.20 10.91 -6.65
N TYR A 56 2.34 10.12 -7.30
CA TYR A 56 1.59 9.08 -6.63
C TYR A 56 2.50 7.88 -6.31
N ALA A 57 2.64 7.55 -5.05
CA ALA A 57 3.49 6.50 -4.53
C ALA A 57 2.71 5.64 -3.52
N PRO A 58 2.04 4.56 -3.97
CA PRO A 58 1.30 3.66 -3.10
C PRO A 58 2.25 2.88 -2.20
N GLN A 59 1.82 2.65 -0.97
CA GLN A 59 2.59 1.92 0.03
C GLN A 59 2.30 0.42 -0.05
N PRO A 60 3.26 -0.45 0.31
CA PRO A 60 3.02 -1.88 0.46
C PRO A 60 2.30 -2.18 1.79
N THR A 61 1.93 -3.45 1.97
CA THR A 61 1.36 -3.96 3.22
C THR A 61 2.30 -3.74 4.42
N SER A 62 3.60 -3.94 4.23
CA SER A 62 4.58 -3.70 5.29
C SER A 62 4.66 -2.21 5.64
N TYR A 63 4.55 -1.91 6.93
CA TYR A 63 4.80 -0.60 7.50
C TYR A 63 6.05 -0.62 8.40
N ASP A 64 7.07 -1.38 7.99
CA ASP A 64 8.31 -1.55 8.75
C ASP A 64 8.98 -0.20 9.05
N TYR A 65 9.02 0.70 8.05
CA TYR A 65 9.51 2.07 8.19
C TYR A 65 10.98 2.18 8.57
N ASP A 66 11.71 1.06 8.53
CA ASP A 66 13.07 0.96 9.07
C ASP A 66 13.14 1.54 10.51
N ALA A 67 12.15 1.18 11.31
CA ALA A 67 12.01 1.61 12.70
C ALA A 67 13.01 0.87 13.62
N PRO A 68 13.19 1.30 14.89
CA PRO A 68 13.98 0.57 15.87
C PRO A 68 13.49 -0.86 16.12
N LEU A 69 12.17 -1.09 16.10
CA LEU A 69 11.59 -2.43 16.07
C LEU A 69 11.14 -2.78 14.65
N GLY A 70 11.48 -3.98 14.19
CA GLY A 70 11.03 -4.51 12.91
C GLY A 70 9.54 -4.81 12.89
N GLU A 71 8.99 -5.16 11.72
CA GLU A 71 7.55 -5.33 11.50
C GLU A 71 6.88 -6.31 12.48
N TYR A 72 7.55 -7.41 12.84
CA TYR A 72 7.03 -8.39 13.81
C TYR A 72 7.48 -8.13 15.27
N GLY A 73 8.08 -6.98 15.55
CA GLY A 73 8.46 -6.55 16.89
C GLY A 73 9.87 -6.94 17.31
N ASN A 74 10.69 -7.50 16.43
CA ASN A 74 12.08 -7.84 16.71
C ASN A 74 12.95 -6.60 16.90
N ALA A 75 13.90 -6.67 17.83
CA ALA A 75 14.88 -5.62 18.05
C ALA A 75 15.89 -5.57 16.90
N THR A 76 15.99 -4.43 16.22
CA THR A 76 16.94 -4.23 15.12
C THR A 76 18.29 -3.69 15.62
N PRO A 77 19.36 -3.67 14.80
CA PRO A 77 20.60 -2.98 15.14
C PRO A 77 20.38 -1.53 15.56
N LYS A 78 19.38 -0.85 14.98
CA LYS A 78 18.99 0.53 15.33
C LYS A 78 18.44 0.62 16.77
N TYR A 79 17.62 -0.36 17.17
CA TYR A 79 17.13 -0.46 18.55
C TYR A 79 18.28 -0.55 19.56
N TYR A 80 19.23 -1.43 19.32
CA TYR A 80 20.38 -1.59 20.21
C TYR A 80 21.25 -0.33 20.26
N ALA A 81 21.52 0.29 19.11
CA ALA A 81 22.28 1.54 19.07
C ALA A 81 21.60 2.70 19.84
N PHE A 82 20.28 2.81 19.74
CA PHE A 82 19.52 3.79 20.50
C PHE A 82 19.50 3.49 22.00
N ARG A 83 19.38 2.21 22.36
CA ARG A 83 19.44 1.75 23.72
C ARG A 83 20.79 2.08 24.37
N GLU A 84 21.90 1.86 23.69
CA GLU A 84 23.25 2.22 24.15
C GLU A 84 23.38 3.73 24.38
N VAL A 85 22.81 4.55 23.49
CA VAL A 85 22.81 6.01 23.67
C VAL A 85 21.99 6.40 24.89
N ILE A 86 20.76 5.93 25.02
CA ILE A 86 19.86 6.28 26.12
C ILE A 86 20.46 5.91 27.47
N GLN A 87 21.14 4.76 27.55
CA GLN A 87 21.76 4.28 28.78
C GLN A 87 22.79 5.26 29.38
N LYS A 88 23.42 6.11 28.56
CA LYS A 88 24.40 7.11 29.03
C LYS A 88 23.76 8.27 29.81
N TYR A 89 22.47 8.47 29.63
CA TYR A 89 21.72 9.62 30.17
C TYR A 89 20.70 9.25 31.24
N LEU A 90 20.75 7.98 31.72
CA LEU A 90 19.94 7.56 32.85
C LEU A 90 20.41 8.24 34.13
N THR A 91 19.47 8.57 35.01
CA THR A 91 19.79 9.08 36.33
C THR A 91 20.27 7.95 37.25
N GLU A 92 20.92 8.33 38.38
CA GLU A 92 21.40 7.35 39.35
C GLU A 92 20.26 6.46 39.86
N GLY A 93 20.44 5.14 39.77
CA GLY A 93 19.44 4.15 40.16
C GLY A 93 18.46 3.72 39.07
N GLU A 94 18.39 4.43 37.96
CA GLU A 94 17.60 4.02 36.79
C GLU A 94 18.31 2.92 35.97
N LYS A 95 17.50 2.00 35.46
CA LYS A 95 17.96 0.93 34.55
C LYS A 95 16.99 0.79 33.38
N LEU A 96 17.52 0.55 32.21
CA LEU A 96 16.67 0.13 31.08
C LEU A 96 16.16 -1.29 31.36
N PRO A 97 14.89 -1.56 31.05
CA PRO A 97 14.36 -2.93 31.14
C PRO A 97 15.12 -3.87 30.23
N ASP A 98 15.14 -5.16 30.54
CA ASP A 98 15.73 -6.16 29.67
C ASP A 98 15.03 -6.17 28.31
N VAL A 99 15.78 -6.51 27.26
CA VAL A 99 15.20 -6.69 25.93
C VAL A 99 14.39 -7.99 25.97
N PRO A 100 13.08 -7.95 25.63
CA PRO A 100 12.25 -9.16 25.59
C PRO A 100 12.80 -10.19 24.59
N GLU A 101 12.49 -11.45 24.82
CA GLU A 101 12.73 -12.50 23.83
C GLU A 101 11.98 -12.16 22.52
N GLU A 102 12.62 -12.49 21.41
CA GLU A 102 12.00 -12.28 20.10
C GLU A 102 10.76 -13.17 19.92
N ASN A 103 9.76 -12.64 19.27
CA ASN A 103 8.60 -13.42 18.88
C ASN A 103 9.01 -14.57 17.96
N PRO A 104 8.47 -15.77 18.15
CA PRO A 104 8.80 -16.90 17.31
C PRO A 104 8.34 -16.67 15.86
N ILE A 105 9.24 -16.95 14.93
CA ILE A 105 8.93 -16.94 13.50
C ILE A 105 8.66 -18.39 13.08
N ILE A 106 7.57 -18.60 12.34
CA ILE A 106 7.22 -19.88 11.76
C ILE A 106 7.45 -19.86 10.25
N SER A 107 7.92 -20.98 9.73
CA SER A 107 8.01 -21.21 8.28
C SER A 107 6.88 -22.14 7.85
N PHE A 108 6.13 -21.72 6.84
CA PHE A 108 5.12 -22.59 6.23
C PHE A 108 5.72 -23.36 5.06
N PRO A 109 5.38 -24.65 4.91
CA PRO A 109 5.76 -25.41 3.72
C PRO A 109 5.04 -24.83 2.49
N THR A 110 5.48 -25.25 1.32
CA THR A 110 4.79 -24.88 0.06
C THR A 110 3.34 -25.30 0.11
N VAL A 111 2.44 -24.33 -0.01
CA VAL A 111 0.98 -24.57 -0.06
C VAL A 111 0.53 -24.68 -1.52
N LYS A 112 -0.09 -25.82 -1.86
CA LYS A 112 -0.72 -26.00 -3.17
C LYS A 112 -2.13 -25.44 -3.13
N LEU A 113 -2.40 -24.41 -3.94
CA LEU A 113 -3.76 -23.88 -4.11
C LEU A 113 -4.61 -24.93 -4.84
N ALA A 114 -5.68 -25.37 -4.19
CA ALA A 114 -6.56 -26.43 -4.70
C ALA A 114 -7.83 -25.88 -5.35
N GLN A 115 -8.20 -24.64 -5.09
CA GLN A 115 -9.43 -24.02 -5.56
C GLN A 115 -9.16 -22.58 -6.00
N SER A 116 -9.91 -22.12 -7.00
CA SER A 116 -9.95 -20.72 -7.43
C SER A 116 -11.39 -20.35 -7.81
N ALA A 117 -11.70 -19.06 -7.67
CA ALA A 117 -12.97 -18.50 -8.15
C ALA A 117 -12.68 -17.18 -8.87
N PRO A 118 -13.48 -16.79 -9.88
CA PRO A 118 -13.36 -15.49 -10.48
C PRO A 118 -13.73 -14.41 -9.45
N LEU A 119 -13.07 -13.26 -9.50
CA LEU A 119 -13.34 -12.13 -8.59
C LEU A 119 -14.81 -11.70 -8.62
N SER A 120 -15.47 -11.82 -9.79
CA SER A 120 -16.90 -11.54 -9.95
C SER A 120 -17.82 -12.39 -9.05
N ALA A 121 -17.36 -13.52 -8.55
CA ALA A 121 -18.10 -14.30 -7.56
C ALA A 121 -18.22 -13.61 -6.19
N ALA A 122 -17.35 -12.63 -5.91
CA ALA A 122 -17.38 -11.82 -4.69
C ALA A 122 -18.30 -10.58 -4.80
N PHE A 123 -18.85 -10.28 -5.97
CA PHE A 123 -19.71 -9.11 -6.15
C PHE A 123 -21.08 -9.34 -5.53
N THR A 124 -21.34 -8.72 -4.40
CA THR A 124 -22.55 -8.94 -3.59
C THR A 124 -23.67 -7.95 -3.87
N LYS A 125 -23.35 -6.77 -4.40
CA LYS A 125 -24.30 -5.67 -4.63
C LYS A 125 -24.12 -5.06 -6.01
N ARG A 126 -25.24 -4.86 -6.73
CA ARG A 126 -25.27 -4.12 -7.99
C ARG A 126 -26.08 -2.84 -7.83
N ILE A 127 -25.52 -1.71 -8.30
CA ILE A 127 -26.17 -0.41 -8.28
C ILE A 127 -26.30 0.07 -9.73
N LYS A 128 -27.52 0.33 -10.17
CA LYS A 128 -27.79 0.84 -11.53
C LYS A 128 -27.81 2.36 -11.51
N THR A 129 -26.95 2.98 -12.31
CA THR A 129 -26.80 4.44 -12.39
C THR A 129 -26.68 4.90 -13.85
N ARG A 130 -26.86 6.20 -14.10
CA ARG A 130 -26.67 6.78 -15.43
C ARG A 130 -25.21 7.15 -15.72
N VAL A 131 -24.42 7.37 -14.67
CA VAL A 131 -23.01 7.75 -14.72
C VAL A 131 -22.24 6.91 -13.70
N PRO A 132 -20.95 6.65 -13.92
CA PRO A 132 -20.13 5.99 -12.92
C PRO A 132 -20.13 6.79 -11.60
N LEU A 133 -20.34 6.10 -10.48
CA LEU A 133 -20.21 6.68 -9.14
C LEU A 133 -18.82 6.38 -8.58
N THR A 134 -18.34 7.25 -7.70
CA THR A 134 -17.09 6.99 -6.97
C THR A 134 -17.29 5.92 -5.90
N MET A 135 -16.19 5.34 -5.39
CA MET A 135 -16.24 4.35 -4.32
C MET A 135 -16.92 4.94 -3.08
N GLU A 136 -16.60 6.17 -2.70
CA GLU A 136 -17.19 6.88 -1.55
C GLU A 136 -18.71 7.06 -1.71
N ALA A 137 -19.17 7.36 -2.92
CA ALA A 137 -20.60 7.55 -3.19
C ALA A 137 -21.41 6.25 -3.04
N VAL A 138 -20.76 5.09 -3.09
CA VAL A 138 -21.38 3.79 -2.87
C VAL A 138 -21.02 3.17 -1.52
N HIS A 139 -20.36 3.94 -0.63
CA HIS A 139 -19.90 3.53 0.69
C HIS A 139 -18.91 2.34 0.63
N GLN A 140 -17.98 2.41 -0.32
CA GLN A 140 -16.89 1.47 -0.50
C GLN A 140 -15.58 2.22 -0.20
N ASP A 141 -14.99 2.04 0.98
CA ASP A 141 -13.86 2.86 1.40
C ASP A 141 -12.53 2.38 0.80
N PHE A 142 -12.41 1.09 0.49
CA PHE A 142 -11.18 0.45 0.00
C PHE A 142 -11.48 -0.81 -0.83
N GLY A 143 -10.45 -1.35 -1.45
CA GLY A 143 -10.53 -2.57 -2.26
C GLY A 143 -10.91 -2.29 -3.70
N TYR A 144 -11.91 -3.01 -4.20
CA TYR A 144 -12.26 -3.00 -5.63
C TYR A 144 -13.66 -2.48 -5.88
N ILE A 145 -13.81 -1.74 -6.99
CA ILE A 145 -15.11 -1.43 -7.57
C ILE A 145 -15.15 -1.89 -9.03
N HIS A 146 -16.26 -2.50 -9.44
CA HIS A 146 -16.46 -2.97 -10.80
C HIS A 146 -17.55 -2.14 -11.49
N TYR A 147 -17.21 -1.51 -12.59
CA TYR A 147 -18.13 -0.81 -13.47
C TYR A 147 -18.45 -1.68 -14.69
N GLU A 148 -19.70 -1.73 -15.07
CA GLU A 148 -20.17 -2.46 -16.23
C GLU A 148 -21.16 -1.60 -17.03
N THR A 149 -20.99 -1.55 -18.34
CA THR A 149 -21.95 -0.93 -19.25
C THR A 149 -22.01 -1.67 -20.58
N GLU A 150 -23.12 -1.50 -21.29
CA GLU A 150 -23.30 -2.00 -22.64
C GLU A 150 -23.01 -0.91 -23.67
N LEU A 151 -22.17 -1.23 -24.64
CA LEU A 151 -21.86 -0.39 -25.79
C LEU A 151 -22.75 -0.88 -26.95
N THR A 152 -23.53 0.05 -27.48
CA THR A 152 -24.51 -0.19 -28.56
C THR A 152 -24.05 0.31 -29.93
N GLU A 153 -22.88 0.94 -29.98
CA GLU A 153 -22.28 1.47 -31.22
C GLU A 153 -20.94 0.80 -31.48
N GLN A 154 -20.63 0.55 -32.74
CA GLN A 154 -19.30 0.10 -33.13
C GLN A 154 -18.30 1.23 -32.98
N ILE A 155 -17.12 0.91 -32.46
CA ILE A 155 -16.03 1.88 -32.25
C ILE A 155 -14.80 1.37 -33.00
N LYS A 156 -14.37 2.14 -34.00
CA LYS A 156 -13.16 1.88 -34.71
C LYS A 156 -12.06 2.83 -34.23
N ASP A 157 -11.04 2.27 -33.60
CA ASP A 157 -9.87 3.02 -33.13
C ASP A 157 -10.24 4.18 -32.16
N GLY A 158 -11.12 3.88 -31.20
CA GLY A 158 -11.55 4.83 -30.18
C GLY A 158 -10.57 4.98 -29.02
N ILE A 159 -10.75 6.00 -28.20
CA ILE A 159 -9.98 6.22 -26.98
C ILE A 159 -10.94 6.22 -25.80
N LEU A 160 -10.82 5.21 -24.95
CA LEU A 160 -11.42 5.20 -23.62
C LEU A 160 -10.63 6.12 -22.70
N VAL A 161 -11.30 7.08 -22.07
CA VAL A 161 -10.68 8.02 -21.12
C VAL A 161 -11.30 7.82 -19.75
N LEU A 162 -10.49 7.43 -18.76
CA LEU A 162 -10.88 7.37 -17.36
C LEU A 162 -10.44 8.67 -16.68
N LYS A 163 -11.40 9.56 -16.41
CA LYS A 163 -11.14 10.78 -15.65
C LYS A 163 -11.02 10.42 -14.17
N ASP A 164 -10.01 10.99 -13.51
CA ASP A 164 -9.80 10.82 -12.06
C ASP A 164 -9.70 9.38 -11.59
N LEU A 165 -9.00 8.54 -12.36
CA LEU A 165 -8.74 7.15 -11.98
C LEU A 165 -8.01 7.08 -10.62
N ARG A 166 -8.60 6.34 -9.67
CA ARG A 166 -8.08 6.04 -8.33
C ARG A 166 -8.23 4.54 -8.06
N ASP A 167 -7.19 3.72 -8.35
CA ASP A 167 -5.83 4.12 -8.80
C ASP A 167 -5.36 3.27 -9.97
N TYR A 168 -5.75 1.97 -9.98
CA TYR A 168 -5.40 1.02 -11.02
C TYR A 168 -6.66 0.42 -11.65
N ALA A 169 -6.74 0.42 -12.97
CA ALA A 169 -7.89 -0.12 -13.68
C ALA A 169 -7.50 -1.25 -14.63
N VAL A 170 -8.27 -2.32 -14.60
CA VAL A 170 -8.27 -3.39 -15.62
C VAL A 170 -9.51 -3.23 -16.47
N VAL A 171 -9.33 -3.18 -17.79
CA VAL A 171 -10.40 -3.01 -18.76
C VAL A 171 -10.62 -4.31 -19.52
N LEU A 172 -11.90 -4.75 -19.57
CA LEU A 172 -12.30 -5.91 -20.34
C LEU A 172 -13.43 -5.54 -21.32
N LEU A 173 -13.43 -6.18 -22.46
CA LEU A 173 -14.49 -6.10 -23.45
C LEU A 173 -15.02 -7.51 -23.72
N ASN A 174 -16.30 -7.73 -23.48
CA ASN A 174 -16.93 -9.06 -23.55
C ASN A 174 -16.16 -10.13 -22.72
N GLY A 175 -15.69 -9.73 -21.52
CA GLY A 175 -14.90 -10.59 -20.63
C GLY A 175 -13.44 -10.83 -21.08
N LYS A 176 -12.99 -10.24 -22.20
CA LYS A 176 -11.60 -10.35 -22.67
C LYS A 176 -10.81 -9.13 -22.23
N TYR A 177 -9.60 -9.36 -21.71
CA TYR A 177 -8.67 -8.29 -21.33
C TYR A 177 -8.28 -7.44 -22.54
N VAL A 178 -8.45 -6.12 -22.41
CA VAL A 178 -8.09 -5.12 -23.42
C VAL A 178 -6.86 -4.33 -23.01
N GLY A 179 -6.71 -4.04 -21.72
CA GLY A 179 -5.57 -3.32 -21.19
C GLY A 179 -5.77 -2.88 -19.75
N SER A 180 -4.74 -2.25 -19.21
CA SER A 180 -4.79 -1.65 -17.86
C SER A 180 -4.30 -0.21 -17.89
N LEU A 181 -4.73 0.55 -16.90
CA LEU A 181 -4.35 1.94 -16.67
C LEU A 181 -3.84 2.09 -15.24
N ASP A 182 -2.70 2.75 -15.07
CA ASP A 182 -2.01 2.88 -13.80
C ASP A 182 -1.72 4.34 -13.49
N ARG A 183 -2.27 4.83 -12.37
CA ARG A 183 -2.07 6.21 -11.90
C ARG A 183 -0.59 6.54 -11.63
N ARG A 184 0.23 5.58 -11.22
CA ARG A 184 1.67 5.78 -11.00
C ARG A 184 2.37 6.27 -12.27
N HIS A 185 1.90 5.81 -13.42
CA HIS A 185 2.41 6.16 -14.74
C HIS A 185 1.59 7.28 -15.42
N ARG A 186 0.65 7.91 -14.70
CA ARG A 186 -0.25 8.95 -15.21
C ARG A 186 -1.07 8.47 -16.41
N GLN A 187 -1.37 7.19 -16.47
CA GLN A 187 -2.17 6.59 -17.53
C GLN A 187 -3.65 6.78 -17.22
N ASN A 188 -4.37 7.37 -18.16
CA ASN A 188 -5.83 7.54 -18.07
C ASN A 188 -6.51 7.35 -19.42
N LYS A 189 -5.78 6.88 -20.45
CA LYS A 189 -6.30 6.68 -21.79
C LYS A 189 -5.91 5.31 -22.30
N LEU A 190 -6.88 4.60 -22.88
CA LEU A 190 -6.68 3.28 -23.50
C LEU A 190 -7.35 3.27 -24.87
N ARG A 191 -6.63 2.81 -25.88
CA ARG A 191 -7.18 2.59 -27.22
C ARG A 191 -8.08 1.35 -27.22
N ILE A 192 -9.29 1.46 -27.74
CA ILE A 192 -10.24 0.36 -27.85
C ILE A 192 -10.90 0.33 -29.22
N SER A 193 -11.27 -0.88 -29.65
CA SER A 193 -12.12 -1.10 -30.81
C SER A 193 -13.27 -2.05 -30.44
N VAL A 194 -14.45 -1.77 -30.96
CA VAL A 194 -15.67 -2.56 -30.72
C VAL A 194 -16.27 -2.90 -32.09
N ASP A 195 -16.07 -4.14 -32.52
CA ASP A 195 -16.51 -4.61 -33.84
C ASP A 195 -17.90 -5.25 -33.76
N GLU A 196 -18.19 -5.94 -32.66
CA GLU A 196 -19.48 -6.62 -32.42
C GLU A 196 -20.30 -5.88 -31.38
N ILE A 197 -21.59 -5.68 -31.66
CA ILE A 197 -22.55 -5.00 -30.75
C ILE A 197 -23.79 -5.87 -30.53
N PRO A 198 -24.39 -5.82 -29.34
CA PRO A 198 -23.97 -5.06 -28.17
C PRO A 198 -22.69 -5.65 -27.56
N ALA A 199 -21.80 -4.79 -27.06
CA ALA A 199 -20.59 -5.21 -26.39
C ALA A 199 -20.59 -4.80 -24.92
N ARG A 200 -20.17 -5.69 -24.03
CA ARG A 200 -20.05 -5.42 -22.60
C ARG A 200 -18.67 -4.83 -22.29
N LEU A 201 -18.64 -3.57 -21.88
CA LEU A 201 -17.45 -2.91 -21.33
C LEU A 201 -17.43 -3.09 -19.82
N GLU A 202 -16.35 -3.63 -19.30
CA GLU A 202 -16.14 -3.86 -17.88
C GLU A 202 -14.85 -3.15 -17.45
N ILE A 203 -14.89 -2.45 -16.33
CA ILE A 203 -13.72 -1.78 -15.76
C ILE A 203 -13.66 -2.13 -14.27
N LEU A 204 -12.64 -2.90 -13.90
CA LEU A 204 -12.34 -3.21 -12.51
C LEU A 204 -11.31 -2.20 -12.01
N VAL A 205 -11.65 -1.43 -10.99
CA VAL A 205 -10.75 -0.43 -10.39
C VAL A 205 -10.37 -0.88 -8.99
N GLU A 206 -9.08 -0.81 -8.71
CA GLU A 206 -8.49 -1.02 -7.40
C GLU A 206 -8.08 0.33 -6.80
N ASN A 207 -8.51 0.57 -5.56
CA ASN A 207 -8.01 1.66 -4.73
C ASN A 207 -6.74 1.17 -4.01
N VAL A 208 -5.62 1.80 -4.30
CA VAL A 208 -4.30 1.44 -3.73
C VAL A 208 -3.84 2.48 -2.69
N GLY A 209 -4.76 3.36 -2.21
CA GLY A 209 -4.52 4.36 -1.17
C GLY A 209 -4.31 5.79 -1.62
#